data_890c02a00884c71e6bddd75f8e7a79f2
#
_entry.id   890c02a00884c71e6bddd75f8e7a79f2
#
_cell.length_a   1.000
_cell.length_b   1.000
_cell.length_c   1.000
_cell.angle_alpha   90.00
_cell.angle_beta   90.00
_cell.angle_gamma   90.00
#
_symmetry.space_group_name_H-M   'P 1'
#
loop_
_entity.id
_entity.type
_entity.pdbx_description
1 polymer ?
#
loop_
_entity_poly.entity_id
_entity_poly.type
_entity_poly.pdbx_seq_one_letter_code
_entity_poly.pdbx_strand_id
1 'polypeptide(L)'
;MGTLLISLAIGVFGSVSAQSGPVYELRTYKSTPGNLDNLQARFRNHTIRIFGNHGMEVIGFWVPTDEDGEDTLIYILKHESREAADASWRAFGQDPEWQRVAEESNRNGSILASVEREYMTATDYSPLK
;
A
#
# COMPACT_ATOMS: atom_id res chain seq x y z
N MET A 1 -1.61 24.84 -63.28
CA MET A 1 -2.52 24.64 -62.15
C MET A 1 -1.96 23.52 -61.33
N GLY A 2 -1.33 23.85 -60.25
CA GLY A 2 -0.73 22.87 -59.37
C GLY A 2 -1.72 22.46 -58.25
N THR A 3 -2.07 21.20 -58.19
CA THR A 3 -2.89 20.65 -57.13
C THR A 3 -2.01 20.39 -55.89
N LEU A 4 -2.21 21.17 -54.83
CA LEU A 4 -1.50 21.02 -53.58
C LEU A 4 -2.14 19.87 -52.80
N LEU A 5 -1.48 18.72 -52.76
CA LEU A 5 -1.87 17.61 -51.86
C LEU A 5 -1.41 17.93 -50.45
N ILE A 6 -2.34 18.35 -49.60
CA ILE A 6 -2.09 18.47 -48.17
C ILE A 6 -2.14 17.06 -47.56
N SER A 7 -0.97 16.52 -47.28
CA SER A 7 -0.84 15.27 -46.54
C SER A 7 -1.15 15.54 -45.08
N LEU A 8 -2.35 15.15 -44.64
CA LEU A 8 -2.73 15.22 -43.22
C LEU A 8 -2.04 14.05 -42.48
N ALA A 9 -0.93 14.32 -41.83
CA ALA A 9 -0.31 13.37 -40.93
C ALA A 9 -1.19 13.25 -39.71
N ILE A 10 -1.98 12.16 -39.65
CA ILE A 10 -2.70 11.78 -38.45
C ILE A 10 -1.63 11.21 -37.46
N GLY A 11 -1.18 12.07 -36.57
CA GLY A 11 -0.37 11.64 -35.43
C GLY A 11 -1.20 10.70 -34.57
N VAL A 12 -0.90 9.42 -34.62
CA VAL A 12 -1.42 8.46 -33.66
C VAL A 12 -0.72 8.80 -32.35
N PHE A 13 -1.37 9.61 -31.51
CA PHE A 13 -0.99 9.71 -30.11
C PHE A 13 -1.37 8.37 -29.47
N GLY A 14 -0.40 7.46 -29.38
CA GLY A 14 -0.55 6.27 -28.55
C GLY A 14 -0.83 6.75 -27.13
N SER A 15 -2.06 6.58 -26.66
CA SER A 15 -2.36 6.75 -25.26
C SER A 15 -1.52 5.73 -24.51
N VAL A 16 -0.50 6.23 -23.77
CA VAL A 16 0.13 5.44 -22.72
C VAL A 16 -0.98 5.19 -21.71
N SER A 17 -1.65 4.04 -21.79
CA SER A 17 -2.56 3.62 -20.76
C SER A 17 -1.71 3.48 -19.49
N ALA A 18 -1.90 4.41 -18.54
CA ALA A 18 -1.46 4.19 -17.19
C ALA A 18 -1.89 2.78 -16.81
N GLN A 19 -0.99 1.99 -16.23
CA GLN A 19 -1.31 0.62 -15.83
C GLN A 19 -2.50 0.66 -14.87
N SER A 20 -3.71 0.52 -15.41
CA SER A 20 -4.97 0.48 -14.69
C SER A 20 -5.27 -0.97 -14.35
N GLY A 21 -4.58 -1.51 -13.38
CA GLY A 21 -4.81 -2.85 -12.89
C GLY A 21 -4.49 -2.97 -11.43
N PRO A 22 -4.90 -4.08 -10.79
CA PRO A 22 -4.59 -4.31 -9.39
C PRO A 22 -3.09 -4.27 -9.13
N VAL A 23 -2.72 -3.62 -8.04
CA VAL A 23 -1.36 -3.64 -7.51
C VAL A 23 -1.38 -4.19 -6.09
N TYR A 24 -0.33 -4.91 -5.76
CA TYR A 24 -0.08 -5.39 -4.41
C TYR A 24 0.97 -4.51 -3.76
N GLU A 25 0.79 -4.20 -2.51
CA GLU A 25 1.74 -3.42 -1.72
C GLU A 25 2.29 -4.29 -0.60
N LEU A 26 3.57 -4.63 -0.70
CA LEU A 26 4.31 -5.31 0.37
C LEU A 26 4.84 -4.26 1.32
N ARG A 27 4.53 -4.42 2.60
CA ARG A 27 5.02 -3.54 3.65
C ARG A 27 5.80 -4.34 4.68
N THR A 28 7.01 -3.88 4.99
CA THR A 28 7.84 -4.44 6.04
C THR A 28 8.02 -3.40 7.12
N TYR A 29 7.47 -3.70 8.30
CA TYR A 29 7.54 -2.84 9.47
C TYR A 29 8.55 -3.39 10.46
N LYS A 30 9.44 -2.54 10.93
CA LYS A 30 10.29 -2.81 12.08
C LYS A 30 9.72 -2.10 13.29
N SER A 31 9.40 -2.83 14.34
CA SER A 31 9.01 -2.21 15.61
C SER A 31 10.25 -1.69 16.34
N THR A 32 10.03 -0.72 17.23
CA THR A 32 11.05 -0.40 18.24
C THR A 32 11.22 -1.58 19.20
N PRO A 33 12.37 -1.71 19.87
CA PRO A 33 12.64 -2.87 20.75
C PRO A 33 11.51 -3.14 21.75
N GLY A 34 11.03 -4.38 21.78
CA GLY A 34 9.99 -4.82 22.70
C GLY A 34 8.56 -4.41 22.33
N ASN A 35 8.34 -3.76 21.18
CA ASN A 35 7.04 -3.22 20.78
C ASN A 35 6.32 -3.99 19.68
N LEU A 36 6.81 -5.15 19.25
CA LEU A 36 6.13 -5.94 18.22
C LEU A 36 4.70 -6.34 18.63
N ASP A 37 4.52 -6.78 19.87
CA ASP A 37 3.19 -7.15 20.38
C ASP A 37 2.24 -5.95 20.39
N ASN A 38 2.72 -4.77 20.77
CA ASN A 38 1.95 -3.54 20.71
C ASN A 38 1.59 -3.15 19.28
N LEU A 39 2.51 -3.31 18.34
CA LEU A 39 2.27 -3.08 16.92
C LEU A 39 1.21 -4.04 16.38
N GLN A 40 1.31 -5.32 16.68
CA GLN A 40 0.32 -6.33 16.29
C GLN A 40 -1.06 -6.03 16.90
N ALA A 41 -1.11 -5.63 18.17
CA ALA A 41 -2.36 -5.26 18.83
C ALA A 41 -3.02 -4.06 18.16
N ARG A 42 -2.24 -3.05 17.74
CA ARG A 42 -2.75 -1.90 16.99
C ARG A 42 -3.38 -2.32 15.66
N PHE A 43 -2.72 -3.21 14.90
CA PHE A 43 -3.29 -3.76 13.66
C PHE A 43 -4.56 -4.55 13.92
N ARG A 44 -4.51 -5.49 14.87
CA ARG A 44 -5.63 -6.38 15.17
C ARG A 44 -6.87 -5.63 15.63
N ASN A 45 -6.68 -4.66 16.49
CA ASN A 45 -7.80 -3.98 17.15
C ASN A 45 -8.33 -2.77 16.37
N HIS A 46 -7.52 -2.16 15.51
CA HIS A 46 -7.87 -0.90 14.87
C HIS A 46 -7.52 -0.82 13.39
N THR A 47 -6.25 -1.00 13.02
CA THR A 47 -5.75 -0.60 11.71
C THR A 47 -6.38 -1.38 10.57
N ILE A 48 -6.58 -2.69 10.71
CA ILE A 48 -7.20 -3.53 9.67
C ILE A 48 -8.59 -3.02 9.32
N ARG A 49 -9.39 -2.70 10.31
CA ARG A 49 -10.74 -2.17 10.11
C ARG A 49 -10.70 -0.80 9.43
N ILE A 50 -9.81 0.07 9.86
CA ILE A 50 -9.65 1.41 9.28
C ILE A 50 -9.15 1.32 7.83
N PHE A 51 -8.24 0.39 7.51
CA PHE A 51 -7.86 0.10 6.13
C PHE A 51 -9.07 -0.22 5.26
N GLY A 52 -9.96 -1.07 5.74
CA GLY A 52 -11.19 -1.44 5.03
C GLY A 52 -12.10 -0.23 4.76
N ASN A 53 -12.15 0.74 5.66
CA ASN A 53 -12.92 1.97 5.48
C ASN A 53 -12.37 2.86 4.35
N HIS A 54 -11.12 2.65 3.95
CA HIS A 54 -10.46 3.41 2.89
C HIS A 54 -10.14 2.57 1.65
N GLY A 55 -10.81 1.44 1.47
CA GLY A 55 -10.70 0.61 0.27
C GLY A 55 -9.39 -0.17 0.15
N MET A 56 -8.66 -0.34 1.24
CA MET A 56 -7.43 -1.15 1.27
C MET A 56 -7.75 -2.58 1.72
N GLU A 57 -7.64 -3.53 0.79
CA GLU A 57 -7.89 -4.94 1.04
C GLU A 57 -6.64 -5.59 1.64
N VAL A 58 -6.78 -6.20 2.80
CA VAL A 58 -5.70 -6.95 3.44
C VAL A 58 -5.62 -8.35 2.85
N ILE A 59 -4.44 -8.73 2.34
CA ILE A 59 -4.17 -10.08 1.84
C ILE A 59 -3.68 -10.98 2.96
N GLY A 60 -2.78 -10.50 3.78
CA GLY A 60 -2.27 -11.25 4.92
C GLY A 60 -1.19 -10.54 5.70
N PHE A 61 -0.90 -11.10 6.88
CA PHE A 61 0.15 -10.65 7.78
C PHE A 61 1.04 -11.82 8.16
N TRP A 62 2.35 -11.56 8.25
CA TRP A 62 3.35 -12.56 8.60
C TRP A 62 4.39 -11.97 9.54
N VAL A 63 4.92 -12.83 10.41
CA VAL A 63 6.10 -12.55 11.20
C VAL A 63 7.17 -13.56 10.77
N PRO A 64 8.40 -13.12 10.46
CA PRO A 64 9.50 -14.04 10.14
C PRO A 64 9.75 -15.05 11.25
N THR A 65 10.17 -16.26 10.89
CA THR A 65 10.41 -17.35 11.85
C THR A 65 11.85 -17.38 12.39
N ASP A 66 12.71 -16.51 11.87
CA ASP A 66 14.10 -16.35 12.29
C ASP A 66 14.26 -15.17 13.30
N GLU A 67 15.49 -14.70 13.48
CA GLU A 67 15.81 -13.60 14.39
C GLU A 67 15.05 -12.30 14.10
N ASP A 68 14.71 -12.04 12.83
CA ASP A 68 13.91 -10.86 12.44
C ASP A 68 12.47 -10.93 12.97
N GLY A 69 11.99 -12.11 13.36
CA GLY A 69 10.67 -12.28 13.97
C GLY A 69 10.48 -11.58 15.30
N GLU A 70 11.54 -11.10 15.93
CA GLU A 70 11.44 -10.38 17.21
C GLU A 70 10.90 -8.94 17.04
N ASP A 71 11.10 -8.32 15.87
CA ASP A 71 10.76 -6.94 15.64
C ASP A 71 10.09 -6.66 14.28
N THR A 72 9.88 -7.68 13.47
CA THR A 72 9.44 -7.50 12.08
C THR A 72 8.01 -8.00 11.86
N LEU A 73 7.19 -7.16 11.25
CA LEU A 73 5.86 -7.50 10.76
C LEU A 73 5.81 -7.22 9.26
N ILE A 74 5.39 -8.22 8.50
CA ILE A 74 5.24 -8.12 7.04
C ILE A 74 3.76 -8.25 6.70
N TYR A 75 3.25 -7.40 5.80
CA TYR A 75 1.90 -7.56 5.31
C TYR A 75 1.76 -7.11 3.86
N ILE A 76 0.70 -7.58 3.23
CA ILE A 76 0.39 -7.26 1.84
C ILE A 76 -1.03 -6.71 1.77
N LEU A 77 -1.15 -5.56 1.09
CA LEU A 77 -2.42 -4.96 0.71
C LEU A 77 -2.63 -5.13 -0.80
N LYS A 78 -3.88 -5.22 -1.21
CA LYS A 78 -4.28 -5.15 -2.60
C LYS A 78 -5.05 -3.86 -2.85
N HIS A 79 -4.69 -3.17 -3.93
CA HIS A 79 -5.36 -1.97 -4.39
C HIS A 79 -5.87 -2.17 -5.82
N GLU A 80 -6.93 -1.48 -6.20
CA GLU A 80 -7.46 -1.54 -7.58
C GLU A 80 -6.47 -1.00 -8.61
N SER A 81 -5.63 -0.04 -8.20
CA SER A 81 -4.57 0.57 -9.01
C SER A 81 -3.56 1.27 -8.12
N ARG A 82 -2.44 1.70 -8.70
CA ARG A 82 -1.48 2.53 -7.97
C ARG A 82 -2.09 3.87 -7.55
N GLU A 83 -2.90 4.47 -8.41
CA GLU A 83 -3.59 5.73 -8.08
C GLU A 83 -4.57 5.55 -6.92
N ALA A 84 -5.31 4.43 -6.92
CA ALA A 84 -6.19 4.09 -5.80
C ALA A 84 -5.41 3.91 -4.49
N ALA A 85 -4.24 3.29 -4.54
CA ALA A 85 -3.37 3.15 -3.38
C ALA A 85 -2.96 4.52 -2.81
N ASP A 86 -2.51 5.43 -3.66
CA ASP A 86 -2.10 6.76 -3.23
C ASP A 86 -3.27 7.55 -2.60
N ALA A 87 -4.46 7.44 -3.19
CA ALA A 87 -5.67 8.08 -2.64
C ALA A 87 -6.09 7.47 -1.29
N SER A 88 -6.05 6.16 -1.17
CA SER A 88 -6.39 5.44 0.07
C SER A 88 -5.44 5.78 1.20
N TRP A 89 -4.13 5.82 0.95
CA TRP A 89 -3.15 6.19 1.96
C TRP A 89 -3.30 7.64 2.41
N ARG A 90 -3.62 8.55 1.49
CA ARG A 90 -3.89 9.95 1.83
C ARG A 90 -5.12 10.06 2.73
N ALA A 91 -6.21 9.42 2.37
CA ALA A 91 -7.44 9.43 3.14
C ALA A 91 -7.25 8.77 4.53
N PHE A 92 -6.52 7.66 4.58
CA PHE A 92 -6.19 6.99 5.83
C PHE A 92 -5.38 7.89 6.77
N GLY A 93 -4.36 8.60 6.26
CA GLY A 93 -3.54 9.51 7.07
C GLY A 93 -4.34 10.70 7.62
N GLN A 94 -5.41 11.09 6.96
CA GLN A 94 -6.30 12.18 7.38
C GLN A 94 -7.47 11.72 8.23
N ASP A 95 -7.65 10.42 8.42
CA ASP A 95 -8.74 9.86 9.21
C ASP A 95 -8.54 10.18 10.71
N PRO A 96 -9.47 10.92 11.35
CA PRO A 96 -9.35 11.26 12.76
C PRO A 96 -9.28 10.05 13.68
N GLU A 97 -9.92 8.95 13.32
CA GLU A 97 -9.84 7.71 14.10
C GLU A 97 -8.43 7.12 14.06
N TRP A 98 -7.82 7.08 12.86
CA TRP A 98 -6.44 6.63 12.74
C TRP A 98 -5.48 7.53 13.52
N GLN A 99 -5.64 8.85 13.41
CA GLN A 99 -4.79 9.80 14.13
C GLN A 99 -4.84 9.58 15.64
N ARG A 100 -6.03 9.35 16.19
CA ARG A 100 -6.20 9.03 17.61
C ARG A 100 -5.53 7.70 17.98
N VAL A 101 -5.73 6.65 17.19
CA VAL A 101 -5.11 5.34 17.42
C VAL A 101 -3.59 5.44 17.39
N ALA A 102 -3.04 6.16 16.42
CA ALA A 102 -1.60 6.38 16.30
C ALA A 102 -1.05 7.14 17.51
N GLU A 103 -1.71 8.20 17.92
CA GLU A 103 -1.32 8.99 19.09
C GLU A 103 -1.33 8.16 20.37
N GLU A 104 -2.40 7.42 20.63
CA GLU A 104 -2.51 6.56 21.80
C GLU A 104 -1.44 5.47 21.83
N SER A 105 -1.22 4.80 20.69
CA SER A 105 -0.23 3.72 20.62
C SER A 105 1.21 4.22 20.75
N ASN A 106 1.48 5.47 20.43
CA ASN A 106 2.80 6.10 20.54
C ASN A 106 2.99 6.94 21.81
N ARG A 107 2.05 6.88 22.74
CA ARG A 107 2.06 7.72 23.95
C ARG A 107 3.34 7.62 24.75
N ASN A 108 3.92 6.43 24.84
CA ASN A 108 5.16 6.16 25.57
C ASN A 108 6.40 6.11 24.65
N GLY A 109 6.32 6.70 23.50
CA GLY A 109 7.33 6.65 22.44
C GLY A 109 6.83 5.87 21.21
N SER A 110 7.50 6.07 20.08
CA SER A 110 7.12 5.38 18.85
C SER A 110 7.26 3.87 19.00
N ILE A 111 6.24 3.12 18.59
CA ILE A 111 6.31 1.67 18.50
C ILE A 111 6.83 1.18 17.16
N LEU A 112 7.08 2.10 16.23
CA LEU A 112 7.53 1.80 14.88
C LEU A 112 8.89 2.46 14.62
N ALA A 113 9.90 1.66 14.28
CA ALA A 113 11.24 2.13 13.98
C ALA A 113 11.42 2.47 12.50
N SER A 114 10.89 1.61 11.60
CA SER A 114 10.99 1.82 10.15
C SER A 114 9.86 1.15 9.39
N VAL A 115 9.61 1.68 8.19
CA VAL A 115 8.65 1.14 7.23
C VAL A 115 9.32 1.07 5.87
N GLU A 116 9.33 -0.11 5.27
CA GLU A 116 9.68 -0.30 3.88
C GLU A 116 8.42 -0.70 3.10
N ARG A 117 8.32 -0.27 1.85
CA ARG A 117 7.21 -0.59 0.98
C ARG A 117 7.67 -0.90 -0.43
N GLU A 118 6.98 -1.83 -1.07
CA GLU A 118 7.22 -2.21 -2.45
C GLU A 118 5.90 -2.48 -3.15
N TYR A 119 5.69 -1.87 -4.30
CA TYR A 119 4.52 -2.15 -5.13
C TYR A 119 4.85 -3.21 -6.17
N MET A 120 3.91 -4.13 -6.37
CA MET A 120 4.07 -5.30 -7.23
C MET A 120 2.82 -5.47 -8.10
N THR A 121 3.02 -5.96 -9.32
CA THR A 121 1.92 -6.45 -10.16
C THR A 121 2.04 -7.97 -10.26
N ALA A 122 0.88 -8.66 -10.23
CA ALA A 122 0.90 -10.10 -10.39
C ALA A 122 1.36 -10.48 -11.80
N THR A 123 2.15 -11.55 -11.90
CA THR A 123 2.49 -12.16 -13.19
C THR A 123 1.27 -12.86 -13.78
N ASP A 124 1.30 -13.18 -15.08
CA ASP A 124 0.22 -13.91 -15.75
C ASP A 124 -0.01 -15.31 -15.19
N TYR A 125 1.02 -15.93 -14.63
CA TYR A 125 0.96 -17.24 -14.01
C TYR A 125 0.75 -17.23 -12.50
N SER A 126 0.59 -16.06 -11.88
CA SER A 126 0.33 -15.96 -10.44
C SER A 126 -1.05 -16.50 -10.10
N PRO A 127 -1.17 -17.42 -9.12
CA PRO A 127 -2.49 -17.86 -8.66
C PRO A 127 -3.27 -16.76 -7.93
N LEU A 128 -2.57 -15.77 -7.40
CA LEU A 128 -3.16 -14.61 -6.73
C LEU A 128 -3.07 -13.39 -7.65
N LYS A 129 -4.22 -12.84 -7.98
CA LYS A 129 -4.34 -11.66 -8.87
C LYS A 129 -5.30 -10.62 -8.33
#